data_c79dc87434ce9ad113efdb082a9e53d2
#
_entry.id   c79dc87434ce9ad113efdb082a9e53d2
#
_cell.length_a   1.000
_cell.length_b   1.000
_cell.length_c   1.000
_cell.angle_alpha   90.00
_cell.angle_beta   90.00
_cell.angle_gamma   90.00
#
_symmetry.space_group_name_H-M   'P 1'
#
loop_
_entity.id
_entity.type
_entity.pdbx_description
1 polymer ?
#
loop_
_entity_poly.entity_id
_entity_poly.type
_entity_poly.pdbx_seq_one_letter_code
_entity_poly.pdbx_strand_id
1 'polypeptide(L)'
;MKRKMYNRLLQWKEHSRGRTALLIQGAPCVGKSYLAEQFAKNEYDSYIRIDFAAAEEAVKDMLLHDLDDLDTFFLKLEVLYNTKLYERKSLVIFDDVQRFPEIHRLVGRLVADGRYDYIGTGFLLSVKGHDGAVAVSPKAEQLLLYPMDFEEFLHAMGHEAMTAAIRDCFKSRQPLGASRHRRIMDLFRQYLIVGGIPQAVAEYVKSKDFHAVDQIKRKVLDYYRSSIFDNSKRFGQKVHAIFEEMPAQLRNLHQHFKFSLLKKGARYSEYEKPLRWLTDAKIVNCCYKTDDPARGLSPQQERTMLKCYLADTGLLLSHMYDEKSIVKEGIYRKLLLEDLEETMGMVLENVMAQMLAASGHPLYFYTNADRENHKNRMEIDFLLAKKADDDPVLLSPVKVKSGKKYKRSSLKKFMEKYRDQLHIPYDFHTNDVKEEDGIVYLPLYMAMFI
;
A
#
# COMPACT_ATOMS: atom_id res chain seq x y z
N MET A 1 16.79 -3.44 -7.25
CA MET A 1 16.24 -2.09 -6.92
C MET A 1 16.23 -1.92 -5.41
N LYS A 2 16.66 -0.77 -4.93
CA LYS A 2 16.72 -0.47 -3.50
C LYS A 2 15.32 -0.19 -2.96
N ARG A 3 14.93 -0.83 -1.84
CA ARG A 3 13.65 -0.61 -1.16
C ARG A 3 13.90 0.05 0.19
N LYS A 4 13.08 1.03 0.56
CA LYS A 4 13.16 1.71 1.89
C LYS A 4 13.03 0.71 3.04
N MET A 5 12.22 -0.32 2.83
CA MET A 5 12.02 -1.40 3.79
C MET A 5 13.31 -2.15 4.16
N TYR A 6 14.34 -2.17 3.29
CA TYR A 6 15.62 -2.83 3.58
C TYR A 6 16.27 -2.32 4.88
N ASN A 7 16.20 -1.01 5.13
CA ASN A 7 16.72 -0.42 6.37
C ASN A 7 15.96 -0.90 7.61
N ARG A 8 14.65 -1.19 7.47
CA ARG A 8 13.85 -1.76 8.56
C ARG A 8 14.25 -3.20 8.85
N LEU A 9 14.63 -3.98 7.83
CA LEU A 9 15.17 -5.33 8.00
C LEU A 9 16.51 -5.29 8.74
N LEU A 10 17.41 -4.36 8.40
CA LEU A 10 18.67 -4.16 9.13
C LEU A 10 18.42 -3.82 10.60
N GLN A 11 17.54 -2.87 10.86
CA GLN A 11 17.15 -2.51 12.24
C GLN A 11 16.59 -3.71 13.01
N TRP A 12 15.70 -4.50 12.39
CA TRP A 12 15.16 -5.70 13.00
C TRP A 12 16.28 -6.72 13.33
N LYS A 13 17.20 -6.99 12.41
CA LYS A 13 18.33 -7.92 12.63
C LYS A 13 19.17 -7.50 13.84
N GLU A 14 19.49 -6.21 13.95
CA GLU A 14 20.29 -5.65 15.04
C GLU A 14 19.58 -5.69 16.40
N HIS A 15 18.26 -5.36 16.44
CA HIS A 15 17.50 -5.28 17.68
C HIS A 15 16.99 -6.64 18.14
N SER A 16 16.49 -7.47 17.23
CA SER A 16 15.93 -8.78 17.51
C SER A 16 16.99 -9.74 18.06
N ARG A 17 18.16 -9.79 17.43
CA ARG A 17 19.23 -10.74 17.76
C ARG A 17 18.71 -12.18 17.91
N GLY A 18 17.78 -12.60 17.02
CA GLY A 18 17.15 -13.93 17.03
C GLY A 18 16.00 -14.11 18.01
N ARG A 19 15.59 -13.09 18.75
CA ARG A 19 14.50 -13.18 19.73
C ARG A 19 13.11 -13.05 19.11
N THR A 20 13.02 -12.52 17.90
CA THR A 20 11.77 -12.38 17.13
C THR A 20 11.98 -12.80 15.68
N ALA A 21 10.97 -13.43 15.09
CA ALA A 21 10.87 -13.59 13.64
C ALA A 21 10.32 -12.30 13.01
N LEU A 22 10.51 -12.14 11.70
CA LEU A 22 9.94 -11.04 10.94
C LEU A 22 8.92 -11.55 9.93
N LEU A 23 7.73 -10.96 9.88
CA LEU A 23 6.70 -11.27 8.89
C LEU A 23 6.51 -10.06 7.96
N ILE A 24 6.85 -10.24 6.68
CA ILE A 24 6.67 -9.22 5.64
C ILE A 24 5.32 -9.45 4.96
N GLN A 25 4.36 -8.60 5.26
CA GLN A 25 3.03 -8.62 4.66
C GLN A 25 2.92 -7.58 3.54
N GLY A 26 2.18 -7.88 2.49
CA GLY A 26 1.88 -6.93 1.40
C GLY A 26 1.14 -7.61 0.26
N ALA A 27 0.60 -6.83 -0.67
CA ALA A 27 -0.09 -7.36 -1.84
C ALA A 27 0.79 -8.36 -2.62
N PRO A 28 0.20 -9.28 -3.38
CA PRO A 28 0.98 -10.07 -4.32
C PRO A 28 1.78 -9.19 -5.28
N CYS A 29 2.93 -9.66 -5.72
CA CYS A 29 3.82 -8.99 -6.69
C CYS A 29 4.49 -7.67 -6.24
N VAL A 30 4.40 -7.27 -4.96
CA VAL A 30 5.11 -6.06 -4.46
C VAL A 30 6.58 -6.30 -4.10
N GLY A 31 7.09 -7.53 -4.30
CA GLY A 31 8.51 -7.87 -4.16
C GLY A 31 8.92 -8.37 -2.78
N LYS A 32 8.01 -8.95 -1.99
CA LYS A 32 8.30 -9.50 -0.63
C LYS A 32 9.40 -10.56 -0.66
N SER A 33 9.20 -11.63 -1.43
CA SER A 33 10.14 -12.76 -1.56
C SER A 33 11.50 -12.29 -2.07
N TYR A 34 11.50 -11.42 -3.08
CA TYR A 34 12.73 -10.82 -3.62
C TYR A 34 13.49 -10.02 -2.55
N LEU A 35 12.79 -9.21 -1.76
CA LEU A 35 13.39 -8.42 -0.69
C LEU A 35 14.01 -9.30 0.40
N ALA A 36 13.26 -10.32 0.84
CA ALA A 36 13.76 -11.28 1.85
C ALA A 36 14.99 -12.05 1.35
N GLU A 37 14.97 -12.49 0.09
CA GLU A 37 16.09 -13.20 -0.51
C GLU A 37 17.32 -12.30 -0.73
N GLN A 38 17.14 -11.06 -1.19
CA GLN A 38 18.25 -10.10 -1.31
C GLN A 38 18.85 -9.77 0.06
N PHE A 39 18.02 -9.63 1.10
CA PHE A 39 18.47 -9.42 2.46
C PHE A 39 19.27 -10.63 2.96
N ALA A 40 18.80 -11.86 2.69
CA ALA A 40 19.52 -13.08 3.05
C ALA A 40 20.91 -13.13 2.40
N LYS A 41 20.97 -12.88 1.07
CA LYS A 41 22.23 -12.92 0.30
C LYS A 41 23.27 -11.89 0.75
N ASN A 42 22.82 -10.74 1.25
CA ASN A 42 23.73 -9.65 1.60
C ASN A 42 24.15 -9.68 3.08
N GLU A 43 23.29 -10.22 3.96
CA GLU A 43 23.45 -10.04 5.41
C GLU A 43 23.74 -11.33 6.17
N TYR A 44 23.71 -12.50 5.49
CA TYR A 44 23.94 -13.81 6.11
C TYR A 44 24.93 -14.65 5.31
N ASP A 45 25.63 -15.54 6.03
CA ASP A 45 26.62 -16.47 5.43
C ASP A 45 25.92 -17.55 4.59
N SER A 46 24.70 -17.97 5.01
CA SER A 46 23.85 -18.90 4.26
C SER A 46 22.37 -18.65 4.52
N TYR A 47 21.50 -19.19 3.67
CA TYR A 47 20.06 -19.14 3.89
C TYR A 47 19.34 -20.33 3.24
N ILE A 48 18.21 -20.71 3.81
CA ILE A 48 17.27 -21.65 3.22
C ILE A 48 15.95 -20.90 2.95
N ARG A 49 15.41 -21.06 1.73
CA ARG A 49 14.08 -20.56 1.37
C ARG A 49 13.13 -21.73 1.18
N ILE A 50 12.11 -21.82 2.04
CA ILE A 50 11.00 -22.76 1.96
C ILE A 50 9.82 -22.01 1.30
N ASP A 51 9.56 -22.33 0.04
CA ASP A 51 8.44 -21.75 -0.71
C ASP A 51 7.22 -22.66 -0.58
N PHE A 52 6.24 -22.29 0.23
CA PHE A 52 5.05 -23.11 0.47
C PHE A 52 4.11 -23.23 -0.74
N ALA A 53 4.34 -22.45 -1.81
CA ALA A 53 3.64 -22.64 -3.07
C ALA A 53 4.15 -23.86 -3.85
N ALA A 54 5.41 -24.24 -3.65
CA ALA A 54 6.10 -25.33 -4.36
C ALA A 54 6.70 -26.39 -3.40
N ALA A 55 6.61 -26.20 -2.08
CA ALA A 55 7.21 -27.12 -1.11
C ALA A 55 6.58 -28.51 -1.18
N GLU A 56 7.42 -29.54 -1.16
CA GLU A 56 7.00 -30.92 -1.04
C GLU A 56 6.25 -31.15 0.29
N GLU A 57 5.33 -32.10 0.30
CA GLU A 57 4.54 -32.43 1.51
C GLU A 57 5.44 -32.88 2.66
N ALA A 58 6.55 -33.58 2.34
CA ALA A 58 7.55 -33.99 3.32
C ALA A 58 8.12 -32.81 4.15
N VAL A 59 8.29 -31.62 3.55
CA VAL A 59 8.76 -30.41 4.28
C VAL A 59 7.72 -29.93 5.27
N LYS A 60 6.44 -29.95 4.88
CA LYS A 60 5.33 -29.55 5.75
C LYS A 60 5.18 -30.54 6.90
N ASP A 61 5.28 -31.83 6.62
CA ASP A 61 5.26 -32.89 7.63
C ASP A 61 6.40 -32.75 8.64
N MET A 62 7.62 -32.47 8.18
CA MET A 62 8.75 -32.17 9.05
C MET A 62 8.46 -30.99 9.99
N LEU A 63 7.91 -29.90 9.45
CA LEU A 63 7.52 -28.72 10.25
C LEU A 63 6.43 -29.05 11.28
N LEU A 64 5.53 -29.98 11.00
CA LEU A 64 4.45 -30.35 11.91
C LEU A 64 4.89 -31.31 13.02
N HIS A 65 5.80 -32.22 12.72
CA HIS A 65 6.06 -33.39 13.55
C HIS A 65 7.49 -33.48 14.11
N ASP A 66 8.50 -32.89 13.47
CA ASP A 66 9.90 -33.05 13.86
C ASP A 66 10.45 -31.91 14.75
N LEU A 67 9.65 -30.88 15.06
CA LEU A 67 10.12 -29.75 15.87
C LEU A 67 10.35 -30.09 17.36
N ASP A 68 10.08 -31.31 17.80
CA ASP A 68 10.41 -31.78 19.17
C ASP A 68 11.90 -32.13 19.30
N ASP A 69 12.56 -32.48 18.18
CA ASP A 69 14.02 -32.66 18.08
C ASP A 69 14.55 -31.70 16.99
N LEU A 70 14.92 -30.50 17.42
CA LEU A 70 15.39 -29.45 16.50
C LEU A 70 16.75 -29.79 15.86
N ASP A 71 17.58 -30.60 16.49
CA ASP A 71 18.87 -30.98 15.88
C ASP A 71 18.64 -31.88 14.68
N THR A 72 17.80 -32.89 14.83
CA THR A 72 17.40 -33.76 13.71
C THR A 72 16.63 -32.99 12.65
N PHE A 73 15.74 -32.08 13.06
CA PHE A 73 14.99 -31.24 12.13
C PHE A 73 15.92 -30.39 11.23
N PHE A 74 16.86 -29.64 11.81
CA PHE A 74 17.77 -28.82 11.04
C PHE A 74 18.73 -29.62 10.19
N LEU A 75 19.20 -30.78 10.69
CA LEU A 75 20.03 -31.69 9.88
C LEU A 75 19.28 -32.16 8.61
N LYS A 76 18.01 -32.58 8.76
CA LYS A 76 17.16 -32.95 7.61
C LYS A 76 16.98 -31.78 6.64
N LEU A 77 16.76 -30.55 7.17
CA LEU A 77 16.57 -29.35 6.36
C LEU A 77 17.85 -29.01 5.57
N GLU A 78 19.03 -29.10 6.20
CA GLU A 78 20.32 -28.88 5.54
C GLU A 78 20.55 -29.87 4.37
N VAL A 79 20.24 -31.15 4.61
CA VAL A 79 20.37 -32.20 3.59
C VAL A 79 19.40 -31.96 2.43
N LEU A 80 18.14 -31.64 2.73
CA LEU A 80 17.09 -31.44 1.72
C LEU A 80 17.37 -30.24 0.81
N TYR A 81 17.87 -29.15 1.39
CA TYR A 81 18.20 -27.93 0.64
C TYR A 81 19.67 -27.84 0.22
N ASN A 82 20.44 -28.88 0.51
CA ASN A 82 21.90 -28.92 0.23
C ASN A 82 22.59 -27.60 0.69
N THR A 83 22.26 -27.14 1.88
CA THR A 83 22.73 -25.85 2.42
C THR A 83 23.03 -25.99 3.90
N LYS A 84 24.28 -25.68 4.31
CA LYS A 84 24.69 -25.69 5.70
C LYS A 84 24.19 -24.43 6.42
N LEU A 85 23.65 -24.60 7.61
CA LEU A 85 23.22 -23.52 8.50
C LEU A 85 24.29 -23.27 9.57
N TYR A 86 24.56 -22.00 9.83
CA TYR A 86 25.54 -21.53 10.82
C TYR A 86 24.82 -20.75 11.92
N GLU A 87 25.08 -21.09 13.17
CA GLU A 87 24.46 -20.43 14.32
C GLU A 87 24.67 -18.92 14.27
N ARG A 88 23.58 -18.17 14.42
CA ARG A 88 23.48 -16.71 14.35
C ARG A 88 23.95 -16.07 13.02
N LYS A 89 24.26 -16.86 12.01
CA LYS A 89 24.75 -16.39 10.69
C LYS A 89 23.92 -16.89 9.52
N SER A 90 22.84 -17.62 9.78
CA SER A 90 21.95 -18.13 8.75
C SER A 90 20.53 -17.63 8.92
N LEU A 91 19.83 -17.48 7.78
CA LEU A 91 18.44 -17.07 7.72
C LEU A 91 17.59 -18.20 7.13
N VAL A 92 16.43 -18.48 7.74
CA VAL A 92 15.40 -19.32 7.14
C VAL A 92 14.23 -18.44 6.69
N ILE A 93 13.90 -18.52 5.40
CA ILE A 93 12.80 -17.78 4.78
C ILE A 93 11.62 -18.72 4.56
N PHE A 94 10.48 -18.40 5.15
CA PHE A 94 9.19 -19.04 4.90
C PHE A 94 8.39 -18.18 3.91
N ASP A 95 8.37 -18.58 2.65
CA ASP A 95 7.72 -17.83 1.59
C ASP A 95 6.29 -18.33 1.32
N ASP A 96 5.37 -17.40 1.03
CA ASP A 96 3.93 -17.67 0.81
C ASP A 96 3.25 -18.37 2.01
N VAL A 97 3.50 -17.88 3.23
CA VAL A 97 3.04 -18.50 4.50
C VAL A 97 1.52 -18.66 4.60
N GLN A 98 0.71 -17.94 3.80
CA GLN A 98 -0.75 -18.15 3.75
C GLN A 98 -1.14 -19.53 3.18
N ARG A 99 -0.22 -20.24 2.52
CA ARG A 99 -0.43 -21.62 2.03
C ARG A 99 -0.13 -22.68 3.09
N PHE A 100 0.55 -22.29 4.17
CA PHE A 100 0.82 -23.13 5.34
C PHE A 100 0.67 -22.30 6.62
N PRO A 101 -0.57 -21.96 7.01
CA PRO A 101 -0.85 -21.05 8.13
C PRO A 101 -0.33 -21.54 9.48
N GLU A 102 -0.12 -22.84 9.65
CA GLU A 102 0.43 -23.47 10.85
C GLU A 102 1.79 -22.89 11.23
N ILE A 103 2.57 -22.39 10.25
CA ILE A 103 3.88 -21.77 10.48
C ILE A 103 3.81 -20.61 11.49
N HIS A 104 2.70 -19.88 11.55
CA HIS A 104 2.52 -18.77 12.51
C HIS A 104 2.61 -19.23 13.97
N ARG A 105 2.19 -20.46 14.26
CA ARG A 105 2.31 -21.07 15.59
C ARG A 105 3.70 -21.69 15.79
N LEU A 106 4.22 -22.34 14.75
CA LEU A 106 5.46 -23.10 14.81
C LEU A 106 6.68 -22.18 14.91
N VAL A 107 6.67 -21.01 14.27
CA VAL A 107 7.78 -20.05 14.29
C VAL A 107 8.16 -19.61 15.70
N GLY A 108 7.23 -19.60 16.65
CA GLY A 108 7.51 -19.27 18.05
C GLY A 108 8.45 -20.27 18.73
N ARG A 109 8.39 -21.55 18.34
CA ARG A 109 9.30 -22.61 18.83
C ARG A 109 10.69 -22.46 18.21
N LEU A 110 10.75 -22.21 16.90
CA LEU A 110 12.00 -21.99 16.18
C LEU A 110 12.77 -20.77 16.71
N VAL A 111 12.05 -19.66 16.97
CA VAL A 111 12.62 -18.46 17.59
C VAL A 111 13.10 -18.72 19.02
N ALA A 112 12.41 -19.59 19.79
CA ALA A 112 12.80 -19.91 21.16
C ALA A 112 14.13 -20.67 21.24
N ASP A 113 14.47 -21.44 20.22
CA ASP A 113 15.75 -22.12 20.05
C ASP A 113 16.92 -21.13 19.87
N GLY A 114 16.70 -20.04 19.11
CA GLY A 114 17.65 -18.92 18.99
C GLY A 114 18.82 -19.13 18.05
N ARG A 115 18.99 -20.29 17.42
CA ARG A 115 20.12 -20.59 16.52
C ARG A 115 20.11 -19.77 15.24
N TYR A 116 18.94 -19.52 14.66
CA TYR A 116 18.82 -18.87 13.35
C TYR A 116 17.83 -17.69 13.40
N ASP A 117 17.89 -16.85 12.38
CA ASP A 117 16.89 -15.82 12.15
C ASP A 117 15.81 -16.33 11.18
N TYR A 118 14.59 -15.79 11.29
CA TYR A 118 13.44 -16.26 10.51
C TYR A 118 12.68 -15.10 9.90
N ILE A 119 12.44 -15.17 8.59
CA ILE A 119 11.57 -14.22 7.86
C ILE A 119 10.44 -14.99 7.18
N GLY A 120 9.20 -14.62 7.47
CA GLY A 120 8.02 -15.07 6.72
C GLY A 120 7.55 -14.02 5.73
N THR A 121 7.08 -14.43 4.56
CA THR A 121 6.43 -13.53 3.58
C THR A 121 5.04 -14.01 3.20
N GLY A 122 4.11 -13.08 3.00
CA GLY A 122 2.75 -13.43 2.61
C GLY A 122 1.82 -12.21 2.42
N PHE A 123 0.57 -12.44 2.03
CA PHE A 123 -0.39 -11.34 1.81
C PHE A 123 -1.61 -11.37 2.75
N LEU A 124 -1.84 -12.43 3.52
CA LEU A 124 -2.96 -12.58 4.46
C LEU A 124 -2.48 -13.07 5.83
N LEU A 125 -1.51 -12.37 6.44
CA LEU A 125 -0.80 -12.89 7.62
C LEU A 125 -1.59 -12.79 8.94
N SER A 126 -2.56 -11.89 9.06
CA SER A 126 -3.17 -11.58 10.37
C SER A 126 -4.69 -11.41 10.35
N VAL A 127 -5.38 -12.11 9.47
CA VAL A 127 -6.82 -11.88 9.28
C VAL A 127 -7.67 -12.57 10.34
N LYS A 128 -8.03 -11.85 11.41
CA LYS A 128 -9.04 -12.32 12.38
C LYS A 128 -10.38 -12.53 11.66
N GLY A 129 -10.91 -13.76 11.73
CA GLY A 129 -12.26 -14.07 11.24
C GLY A 129 -12.33 -14.67 9.82
N HIS A 130 -11.21 -15.03 9.20
CA HIS A 130 -11.21 -15.96 8.08
C HIS A 130 -11.11 -17.41 8.57
N ASP A 131 -11.81 -18.33 7.96
CA ASP A 131 -11.70 -19.76 8.25
C ASP A 131 -10.24 -20.18 7.98
N GLY A 132 -9.51 -20.56 9.04
CA GLY A 132 -8.11 -20.93 8.98
C GLY A 132 -7.11 -19.81 9.38
N ALA A 133 -7.57 -18.66 9.86
CA ALA A 133 -6.67 -17.64 10.40
C ALA A 133 -6.00 -18.13 11.69
N VAL A 134 -4.71 -18.39 11.63
CA VAL A 134 -3.89 -18.71 12.81
C VAL A 134 -3.36 -17.39 13.40
N ALA A 135 -3.45 -17.25 14.72
CA ALA A 135 -2.89 -16.09 15.40
C ALA A 135 -1.38 -16.03 15.17
N VAL A 136 -0.89 -14.86 14.78
CA VAL A 136 0.55 -14.63 14.65
C VAL A 136 1.21 -14.76 16.03
N SER A 137 2.33 -15.47 16.10
CA SER A 137 3.09 -15.63 17.34
C SER A 137 3.46 -14.26 17.93
N PRO A 138 3.34 -14.07 19.26
CA PRO A 138 3.87 -12.87 19.93
C PRO A 138 5.37 -12.64 19.69
N LYS A 139 6.10 -13.69 19.29
CA LYS A 139 7.52 -13.63 18.93
C LYS A 139 7.76 -13.27 17.46
N ALA A 140 6.75 -12.74 16.75
CA ALA A 140 6.89 -12.31 15.37
C ALA A 140 6.50 -10.83 15.22
N GLU A 141 7.44 -10.05 14.71
CA GLU A 141 7.21 -8.65 14.31
C GLU A 141 6.60 -8.62 12.90
N GLN A 142 5.75 -7.62 12.62
CA GLN A 142 5.11 -7.47 11.32
C GLN A 142 5.57 -6.18 10.64
N LEU A 143 5.97 -6.29 9.38
CA LEU A 143 6.23 -5.16 8.50
C LEU A 143 5.33 -5.21 7.26
N LEU A 144 4.80 -4.04 6.87
CA LEU A 144 3.95 -3.90 5.70
C LEU A 144 4.78 -3.39 4.52
N LEU A 145 4.84 -4.19 3.44
CA LEU A 145 5.48 -3.81 2.19
C LEU A 145 4.41 -3.39 1.18
N TYR A 146 4.45 -2.13 0.80
CA TYR A 146 3.57 -1.55 -0.21
C TYR A 146 4.22 -1.60 -1.61
N PRO A 147 3.47 -1.34 -2.71
CA PRO A 147 4.07 -1.01 -3.99
C PRO A 147 5.13 0.09 -3.82
N MET A 148 6.10 0.15 -4.72
CA MET A 148 7.13 1.20 -4.68
C MET A 148 6.47 2.58 -4.71
N ASP A 149 6.85 3.46 -3.80
CA ASP A 149 6.43 4.84 -3.82
C ASP A 149 7.26 5.68 -4.83
N PHE A 150 6.93 6.96 -4.94
CA PHE A 150 7.61 7.82 -5.89
C PHE A 150 9.10 8.02 -5.57
N GLU A 151 9.50 8.01 -4.29
CA GLU A 151 10.91 8.06 -3.89
C GLU A 151 11.68 6.83 -4.38
N GLU A 152 11.12 5.63 -4.15
CA GLU A 152 11.71 4.36 -4.62
C GLU A 152 11.76 4.28 -6.16
N PHE A 153 10.74 4.84 -6.84
CA PHE A 153 10.74 4.98 -8.30
C PHE A 153 11.87 5.91 -8.79
N LEU A 154 12.05 7.08 -8.16
CA LEU A 154 13.16 7.99 -8.48
C LEU A 154 14.53 7.32 -8.29
N HIS A 155 14.69 6.56 -7.20
CA HIS A 155 15.92 5.79 -6.95
C HIS A 155 16.13 4.71 -8.03
N ALA A 156 15.09 3.99 -8.43
CA ALA A 156 15.17 3.00 -9.50
C ALA A 156 15.57 3.63 -10.85
N MET A 157 15.18 4.89 -11.06
CA MET A 157 15.53 5.70 -12.25
C MET A 157 16.92 6.38 -12.17
N GLY A 158 17.67 6.20 -11.07
CA GLY A 158 18.97 6.84 -10.86
C GLY A 158 18.91 8.32 -10.46
N HIS A 159 17.82 8.73 -9.82
CA HIS A 159 17.56 10.14 -9.42
C HIS A 159 17.58 10.35 -7.89
N GLU A 160 18.45 9.65 -7.15
CA GLU A 160 18.53 9.73 -5.67
C GLU A 160 18.78 11.16 -5.16
N ALA A 161 19.67 11.90 -5.82
CA ALA A 161 19.97 13.30 -5.44
C ALA A 161 18.73 14.22 -5.52
N MET A 162 17.79 13.90 -6.43
CA MET A 162 16.55 14.66 -6.59
C MET A 162 15.63 14.47 -5.38
N THR A 163 15.57 13.29 -4.81
CA THR A 163 14.78 12.99 -3.60
C THR A 163 15.23 13.82 -2.40
N ALA A 164 16.55 13.98 -2.21
CA ALA A 164 17.08 14.82 -1.13
C ALA A 164 16.62 16.28 -1.29
N ALA A 165 16.74 16.84 -2.51
CA ALA A 165 16.30 18.22 -2.79
C ALA A 165 14.78 18.42 -2.57
N ILE A 166 13.95 17.42 -2.98
CA ILE A 166 12.48 17.47 -2.73
C ILE A 166 12.20 17.46 -1.22
N ARG A 167 12.89 16.62 -0.46
CA ARG A 167 12.75 16.50 1.00
C ARG A 167 13.14 17.79 1.72
N ASP A 168 14.21 18.44 1.29
CA ASP A 168 14.67 19.72 1.86
C ASP A 168 13.65 20.84 1.61
N CYS A 169 13.09 20.92 0.39
CA CYS A 169 12.03 21.88 0.06
C CYS A 169 10.74 21.60 0.83
N PHE A 170 10.38 20.31 1.03
CA PHE A 170 9.24 19.93 1.86
C PHE A 170 9.41 20.41 3.31
N LYS A 171 10.57 20.16 3.92
CA LYS A 171 10.88 20.56 5.31
C LYS A 171 10.94 22.08 5.48
N SER A 172 11.59 22.79 4.55
CA SER A 172 11.76 24.23 4.60
C SER A 172 10.54 25.01 4.10
N ARG A 173 9.58 24.32 3.46
CA ARG A 173 8.40 24.92 2.79
C ARG A 173 8.78 25.94 1.71
N GLN A 174 9.95 25.75 1.09
CA GLN A 174 10.46 26.60 0.04
C GLN A 174 10.23 25.98 -1.35
N PRO A 175 9.93 26.77 -2.38
CA PRO A 175 9.73 26.25 -3.73
C PRO A 175 11.03 25.66 -4.32
N LEU A 176 10.89 24.62 -5.15
CA LEU A 176 12.00 24.01 -5.89
C LEU A 176 12.51 24.91 -7.04
N GLY A 177 11.67 25.81 -7.51
CA GLY A 177 11.87 26.59 -8.71
C GLY A 177 11.33 25.92 -9.97
N ALA A 178 10.85 26.73 -10.93
CA ALA A 178 10.07 26.30 -12.06
C ALA A 178 10.67 25.15 -12.89
N SER A 179 11.98 25.19 -13.14
CA SER A 179 12.66 24.18 -13.97
C SER A 179 12.72 22.81 -13.27
N ARG A 180 13.14 22.79 -12.00
CA ARG A 180 13.23 21.54 -11.20
C ARG A 180 11.85 20.95 -10.96
N HIS A 181 10.90 21.79 -10.56
CA HIS A 181 9.51 21.38 -10.34
C HIS A 181 8.91 20.72 -11.59
N ARG A 182 9.06 21.33 -12.78
CA ARG A 182 8.58 20.77 -14.04
C ARG A 182 9.17 19.39 -14.31
N ARG A 183 10.50 19.24 -14.17
CA ARG A 183 11.17 17.95 -14.38
C ARG A 183 10.66 16.88 -13.42
N ILE A 184 10.43 17.20 -12.15
CA ILE A 184 9.91 16.26 -11.16
C ILE A 184 8.46 15.89 -11.47
N MET A 185 7.63 16.86 -11.90
CA MET A 185 6.26 16.59 -12.34
C MET A 185 6.22 15.65 -13.55
N ASP A 186 7.14 15.80 -14.51
CA ASP A 186 7.23 14.88 -15.65
C ASP A 186 7.58 13.46 -15.22
N LEU A 187 8.50 13.28 -14.26
CA LEU A 187 8.82 11.98 -13.67
C LEU A 187 7.63 11.43 -12.84
N PHE A 188 6.91 12.30 -12.15
CA PHE A 188 5.73 11.90 -11.39
C PHE A 188 4.60 11.41 -12.31
N ARG A 189 4.35 12.06 -13.45
CA ARG A 189 3.42 11.57 -14.47
C ARG A 189 3.81 10.18 -15.01
N GLN A 190 5.11 9.96 -15.25
CA GLN A 190 5.61 8.63 -15.62
C GLN A 190 5.31 7.61 -14.53
N TYR A 191 5.54 7.96 -13.25
CA TYR A 191 5.21 7.11 -12.11
C TYR A 191 3.70 6.79 -12.04
N LEU A 192 2.81 7.75 -12.28
CA LEU A 192 1.37 7.49 -12.32
C LEU A 192 1.01 6.40 -13.34
N ILE A 193 1.69 6.40 -14.49
CA ILE A 193 1.45 5.42 -15.57
C ILE A 193 2.08 4.06 -15.23
N VAL A 194 3.32 4.06 -14.79
CA VAL A 194 4.09 2.83 -14.51
C VAL A 194 3.58 2.14 -13.26
N GLY A 195 3.27 2.91 -12.22
CA GLY A 195 2.94 2.41 -10.89
C GLY A 195 4.16 2.04 -10.07
N GLY A 196 3.91 1.35 -8.95
CA GLY A 196 4.93 0.90 -8.00
C GLY A 196 5.16 -0.61 -7.99
N ILE A 197 4.62 -1.37 -8.94
CA ILE A 197 4.90 -2.81 -9.05
C ILE A 197 6.35 -2.98 -9.51
N PRO A 198 7.24 -3.65 -8.71
CA PRO A 198 8.67 -3.69 -9.00
C PRO A 198 9.04 -4.22 -10.39
N GLN A 199 8.30 -5.23 -10.89
CA GLN A 199 8.53 -5.77 -12.24
C GLN A 199 8.18 -4.75 -13.33
N ALA A 200 7.11 -3.97 -13.14
CA ALA A 200 6.71 -2.91 -14.05
C ALA A 200 7.73 -1.76 -14.04
N VAL A 201 8.21 -1.37 -12.86
CA VAL A 201 9.27 -0.36 -12.71
C VAL A 201 10.58 -0.84 -13.36
N ALA A 202 10.98 -2.10 -13.14
CA ALA A 202 12.19 -2.69 -13.74
C ALA A 202 12.13 -2.66 -15.27
N GLU A 203 10.99 -3.05 -15.84
CA GLU A 203 10.79 -3.00 -17.29
C GLU A 203 10.87 -1.57 -17.80
N TYR A 204 10.23 -0.61 -17.12
CA TYR A 204 10.29 0.79 -17.52
C TYR A 204 11.71 1.38 -17.45
N VAL A 205 12.48 1.03 -16.42
CA VAL A 205 13.90 1.44 -16.32
C VAL A 205 14.69 0.95 -17.52
N LYS A 206 14.44 -0.30 -17.94
CA LYS A 206 15.15 -0.96 -19.05
C LYS A 206 14.72 -0.46 -20.43
N SER A 207 13.42 -0.43 -20.69
CA SER A 207 12.87 -0.24 -22.06
C SER A 207 12.36 1.16 -22.35
N LYS A 208 11.91 1.91 -21.32
CA LYS A 208 11.14 3.16 -21.43
C LYS A 208 9.85 2.99 -22.24
N ASP A 209 9.36 1.77 -22.39
CA ASP A 209 8.19 1.42 -23.17
C ASP A 209 6.98 1.19 -22.26
N PHE A 210 5.99 2.09 -22.32
CA PHE A 210 4.75 1.98 -21.54
C PHE A 210 3.88 0.78 -21.99
N HIS A 211 3.99 0.33 -23.23
CA HIS A 211 3.23 -0.85 -23.69
C HIS A 211 3.78 -2.13 -23.04
N ALA A 212 5.09 -2.32 -23.02
CA ALA A 212 5.73 -3.44 -22.33
C ALA A 212 5.40 -3.45 -20.83
N VAL A 213 5.41 -2.26 -20.21
CA VAL A 213 5.00 -2.06 -18.80
C VAL A 213 3.53 -2.47 -18.60
N ASP A 214 2.63 -2.07 -19.49
CA ASP A 214 1.20 -2.40 -19.40
C ASP A 214 0.96 -3.92 -19.48
N GLN A 215 1.68 -4.63 -20.34
CA GLN A 215 1.60 -6.09 -20.43
C GLN A 215 1.98 -6.76 -19.09
N ILE A 216 2.99 -6.24 -18.38
CA ILE A 216 3.39 -6.76 -17.07
C ILE A 216 2.26 -6.47 -16.04
N LYS A 217 1.71 -5.27 -16.03
CA LYS A 217 0.62 -4.90 -15.13
C LYS A 217 -0.63 -5.77 -15.34
N ARG A 218 -0.98 -6.08 -16.60
CA ARG A 218 -2.08 -7.00 -16.92
C ARG A 218 -1.85 -8.40 -16.39
N LYS A 219 -0.63 -8.95 -16.51
CA LYS A 219 -0.29 -10.23 -15.89
C LYS A 219 -0.45 -10.22 -14.38
N VAL A 220 -0.13 -9.08 -13.73
CA VAL A 220 -0.35 -8.91 -12.29
C VAL A 220 -1.85 -8.86 -11.96
N LEU A 221 -2.65 -8.15 -12.75
CA LEU A 221 -4.11 -8.10 -12.58
C LEU A 221 -4.74 -9.50 -12.76
N ASP A 222 -4.28 -10.26 -13.76
CA ASP A 222 -4.76 -11.63 -13.99
C ASP A 222 -4.34 -12.58 -12.85
N TYR A 223 -3.15 -12.40 -12.31
CA TYR A 223 -2.72 -13.12 -11.11
C TYR A 223 -3.57 -12.73 -9.88
N TYR A 224 -3.94 -11.46 -9.73
CA TYR A 224 -4.86 -11.04 -8.67
C TYR A 224 -6.23 -11.69 -8.82
N ARG A 225 -6.78 -11.77 -10.03
CA ARG A 225 -8.06 -12.42 -10.32
C ARG A 225 -8.04 -13.90 -9.95
N SER A 226 -7.04 -14.65 -10.39
CA SER A 226 -6.88 -16.06 -10.05
C SER A 226 -6.64 -16.25 -8.55
N SER A 227 -5.72 -15.51 -7.95
CA SER A 227 -5.41 -15.57 -6.52
C SER A 227 -6.62 -15.18 -5.63
N ILE A 228 -7.42 -14.19 -6.06
CA ILE A 228 -8.65 -13.78 -5.38
C ILE A 228 -9.65 -14.94 -5.32
N PHE A 229 -9.86 -15.66 -6.42
CA PHE A 229 -10.76 -16.81 -6.44
C PHE A 229 -10.22 -17.96 -5.58
N ASP A 230 -8.95 -18.32 -5.75
CA ASP A 230 -8.34 -19.47 -5.07
C ASP A 230 -8.30 -19.30 -3.55
N ASN A 231 -8.07 -18.08 -3.06
CA ASN A 231 -7.87 -17.83 -1.63
C ASN A 231 -9.09 -17.27 -0.89
N SER A 232 -10.10 -16.76 -1.59
CA SER A 232 -11.30 -16.18 -0.96
C SER A 232 -12.42 -17.19 -0.67
N LYS A 233 -12.29 -18.43 -1.13
CA LYS A 233 -13.21 -19.57 -0.88
C LYS A 233 -14.71 -19.21 -0.95
N ARG A 234 -15.33 -18.90 0.21
CA ARG A 234 -16.79 -18.70 0.33
C ARG A 234 -17.33 -17.45 -0.36
N PHE A 235 -16.53 -16.43 -0.63
CA PHE A 235 -17.01 -15.16 -1.17
C PHE A 235 -16.23 -14.64 -2.37
N GLY A 236 -15.50 -15.52 -3.06
CA GLY A 236 -14.68 -15.18 -4.22
C GLY A 236 -15.41 -14.36 -5.28
N GLN A 237 -16.65 -14.72 -5.61
CA GLN A 237 -17.47 -13.96 -6.56
C GLN A 237 -17.74 -12.51 -6.08
N LYS A 238 -17.97 -12.29 -4.78
CA LYS A 238 -18.21 -10.96 -4.23
C LYS A 238 -16.92 -10.12 -4.17
N VAL A 239 -15.80 -10.76 -3.85
CA VAL A 239 -14.48 -10.14 -3.88
C VAL A 239 -14.13 -9.70 -5.31
N HIS A 240 -14.34 -10.59 -6.28
CA HIS A 240 -14.15 -10.30 -7.70
C HIS A 240 -15.05 -9.15 -8.16
N ALA A 241 -16.36 -9.18 -7.81
CA ALA A 241 -17.28 -8.10 -8.17
C ALA A 241 -16.85 -6.74 -7.64
N ILE A 242 -16.37 -6.65 -6.38
CA ILE A 242 -15.81 -5.39 -5.83
C ILE A 242 -14.61 -4.96 -6.65
N PHE A 243 -13.68 -5.87 -6.93
CA PHE A 243 -12.44 -5.57 -7.62
C PHE A 243 -12.69 -5.04 -9.05
N GLU A 244 -13.56 -5.72 -9.82
CA GLU A 244 -13.87 -5.31 -11.19
C GLU A 244 -14.65 -3.98 -11.28
N GLU A 245 -15.49 -3.70 -10.29
CA GLU A 245 -16.31 -2.47 -10.28
C GLU A 245 -15.53 -1.22 -9.82
N MET A 246 -14.38 -1.39 -9.14
CA MET A 246 -13.63 -0.27 -8.56
C MET A 246 -13.30 0.85 -9.56
N PRO A 247 -12.77 0.56 -10.77
CA PRO A 247 -12.44 1.63 -11.72
C PRO A 247 -13.65 2.47 -12.14
N ALA A 248 -14.81 1.82 -12.34
CA ALA A 248 -16.05 2.51 -12.72
C ALA A 248 -16.56 3.40 -11.58
N GLN A 249 -16.48 2.95 -10.35
CA GLN A 249 -16.91 3.71 -9.18
C GLN A 249 -16.00 4.88 -8.86
N LEU A 250 -14.69 4.73 -9.04
CA LEU A 250 -13.72 5.81 -8.85
C LEU A 250 -13.89 6.97 -9.85
N ARG A 251 -14.44 6.73 -11.05
CA ARG A 251 -14.79 7.82 -12.00
C ARG A 251 -15.80 8.80 -11.42
N ASN A 252 -16.61 8.37 -10.46
CA ASN A 252 -17.57 9.22 -9.75
C ASN A 252 -16.96 9.84 -8.50
N LEU A 253 -15.93 10.67 -8.64
CA LEU A 253 -15.02 11.22 -7.63
C LEU A 253 -15.65 11.67 -6.29
N HIS A 254 -16.89 12.15 -6.29
CA HIS A 254 -17.56 12.68 -5.09
C HIS A 254 -18.56 11.71 -4.47
N GLN A 255 -18.56 10.45 -4.92
CA GLN A 255 -19.52 9.46 -4.46
C GLN A 255 -18.83 8.35 -3.64
N HIS A 256 -19.56 7.88 -2.63
CA HIS A 256 -19.16 6.69 -1.88
C HIS A 256 -19.27 5.45 -2.75
N PHE A 257 -18.56 4.39 -2.38
CA PHE A 257 -18.67 3.10 -3.03
C PHE A 257 -20.10 2.56 -2.88
N LYS A 258 -20.78 2.35 -4.00
CA LYS A 258 -22.18 1.94 -4.04
C LYS A 258 -22.29 0.43 -4.24
N PHE A 259 -22.61 -0.31 -3.20
CA PHE A 259 -22.81 -1.76 -3.26
C PHE A 259 -23.97 -2.17 -4.16
N SER A 260 -24.98 -1.31 -4.32
CA SER A 260 -26.12 -1.54 -5.23
C SER A 260 -25.72 -1.64 -6.72
N LEU A 261 -24.55 -1.14 -7.11
CA LEU A 261 -24.01 -1.30 -8.47
C LEU A 261 -23.42 -2.70 -8.70
N LEU A 262 -22.94 -3.36 -7.63
CA LEU A 262 -22.45 -4.76 -7.71
C LEU A 262 -23.60 -5.74 -7.98
N LYS A 263 -24.74 -5.50 -7.36
CA LYS A 263 -25.99 -6.28 -7.53
C LYS A 263 -27.16 -5.44 -7.04
N LYS A 264 -28.28 -5.46 -7.78
CA LYS A 264 -29.51 -4.75 -7.39
C LYS A 264 -29.94 -5.14 -5.96
N GLY A 265 -30.09 -4.14 -5.10
CA GLY A 265 -30.48 -4.31 -3.69
C GLY A 265 -29.37 -4.78 -2.76
N ALA A 266 -28.12 -4.91 -3.22
CA ALA A 266 -27.00 -5.31 -2.37
C ALA A 266 -26.72 -4.28 -1.27
N ARG A 267 -26.40 -4.77 -0.07
CA ARG A 267 -26.10 -3.97 1.13
C ARG A 267 -24.66 -4.17 1.59
N TYR A 268 -24.11 -3.20 2.28
CA TYR A 268 -22.76 -3.27 2.87
C TYR A 268 -22.53 -4.57 3.67
N SER A 269 -23.49 -4.95 4.52
CA SER A 269 -23.37 -6.15 5.37
C SER A 269 -23.08 -7.45 4.61
N GLU A 270 -23.50 -7.53 3.35
CA GLU A 270 -23.24 -8.70 2.50
C GLU A 270 -21.81 -8.70 1.91
N TYR A 271 -21.18 -7.53 1.83
CA TYR A 271 -19.88 -7.30 1.19
C TYR A 271 -18.79 -6.88 2.19
N GLU A 272 -19.10 -6.74 3.48
CA GLU A 272 -18.13 -6.34 4.52
C GLU A 272 -16.94 -7.30 4.60
N LYS A 273 -17.19 -8.61 4.68
CA LYS A 273 -16.13 -9.63 4.70
C LYS A 273 -15.30 -9.67 3.40
N PRO A 274 -15.92 -9.70 2.21
CA PRO A 274 -15.23 -9.57 0.93
C PRO A 274 -14.35 -8.33 0.84
N LEU A 275 -14.86 -7.17 1.25
CA LEU A 275 -14.10 -5.91 1.23
C LEU A 275 -12.93 -5.93 2.22
N ARG A 276 -13.17 -6.45 3.43
CA ARG A 276 -12.11 -6.62 4.43
C ARG A 276 -11.01 -7.53 3.91
N TRP A 277 -11.36 -8.61 3.22
CA TRP A 277 -10.39 -9.51 2.61
C TRP A 277 -9.46 -8.78 1.61
N LEU A 278 -10.03 -7.96 0.71
CA LEU A 278 -9.24 -7.14 -0.23
C LEU A 278 -8.31 -6.14 0.49
N THR A 279 -8.79 -5.53 1.57
CA THR A 279 -8.04 -4.57 2.38
C THR A 279 -6.91 -5.26 3.16
N ASP A 280 -7.18 -6.42 3.74
CA ASP A 280 -6.20 -7.21 4.48
C ASP A 280 -5.14 -7.80 3.54
N ALA A 281 -5.54 -8.19 2.32
CA ALA A 281 -4.62 -8.59 1.25
C ALA A 281 -3.78 -7.42 0.68
N LYS A 282 -4.04 -6.19 1.12
CA LYS A 282 -3.37 -4.96 0.67
C LYS A 282 -3.52 -4.68 -0.84
N ILE A 283 -4.59 -5.22 -1.44
CA ILE A 283 -4.96 -4.95 -2.85
C ILE A 283 -5.74 -3.64 -2.95
N VAL A 284 -6.52 -3.33 -1.91
CA VAL A 284 -7.41 -2.16 -1.83
C VAL A 284 -7.13 -1.36 -0.57
N ASN A 285 -7.13 -0.05 -0.72
CA ASN A 285 -7.10 0.92 0.37
C ASN A 285 -8.52 1.49 0.58
N CYS A 286 -9.16 1.18 1.70
CA CYS A 286 -10.45 1.74 2.07
C CYS A 286 -10.27 3.06 2.81
N CYS A 287 -10.98 4.10 2.37
CA CYS A 287 -11.05 5.40 3.01
C CYS A 287 -12.47 5.57 3.60
N TYR A 288 -12.57 5.66 4.91
CA TYR A 288 -13.86 5.69 5.62
C TYR A 288 -14.28 7.13 5.93
N LYS A 289 -15.59 7.39 5.87
CA LYS A 289 -16.13 8.65 6.35
C LYS A 289 -15.97 8.74 7.87
N THR A 290 -15.52 9.90 8.36
CA THR A 290 -15.64 10.27 9.77
C THR A 290 -16.83 11.18 9.97
N ASP A 291 -17.64 10.94 11.01
CA ASP A 291 -18.84 11.74 11.29
C ASP A 291 -18.51 12.96 12.15
N ASP A 292 -17.67 12.79 13.16
CA ASP A 292 -17.21 13.87 14.03
C ASP A 292 -15.69 13.81 14.20
N PRO A 293 -14.93 14.54 13.39
CA PRO A 293 -13.48 14.59 13.50
C PRO A 293 -12.97 14.98 14.91
N ALA A 294 -13.72 15.80 15.63
CA ALA A 294 -13.33 16.27 16.95
C ALA A 294 -13.22 15.15 18.01
N ARG A 295 -13.97 14.06 17.82
CA ARG A 295 -13.93 12.88 18.70
C ARG A 295 -12.91 11.84 18.28
N GLY A 296 -12.15 12.10 17.22
CA GLY A 296 -11.17 11.20 16.63
C GLY A 296 -11.65 10.58 15.33
N LEU A 297 -10.72 9.93 14.62
CA LEU A 297 -10.97 9.38 13.28
C LEU A 297 -11.47 7.92 13.27
N SER A 298 -11.87 7.37 14.43
CA SER A 298 -12.41 6.00 14.45
C SER A 298 -13.76 5.94 13.75
N PRO A 299 -14.03 4.98 12.86
CA PRO A 299 -15.33 4.81 12.23
C PRO A 299 -16.30 4.20 13.25
N GLN A 300 -16.91 5.03 14.09
CA GLN A 300 -17.77 4.52 15.17
C GLN A 300 -19.17 4.11 14.71
N GLN A 301 -19.72 4.64 13.62
CA GLN A 301 -21.14 4.35 13.29
C GLN A 301 -21.46 4.07 11.80
N GLU A 302 -20.81 4.67 10.83
CA GLU A 302 -21.15 4.43 9.41
C GLU A 302 -19.99 3.87 8.56
N ARG A 303 -19.60 2.62 8.81
CA ARG A 303 -18.70 1.89 7.90
C ARG A 303 -19.27 1.73 6.48
N THR A 304 -20.54 2.08 6.29
CA THR A 304 -21.24 1.98 5.00
C THR A 304 -20.82 3.07 4.01
N MET A 305 -20.34 4.22 4.50
CA MET A 305 -19.86 5.31 3.66
C MET A 305 -18.33 5.29 3.55
N LEU A 306 -17.85 4.76 2.44
CA LEU A 306 -16.43 4.60 2.18
C LEU A 306 -16.10 4.84 0.70
N LYS A 307 -14.84 5.15 0.42
CA LYS A 307 -14.25 5.15 -0.91
C LYS A 307 -13.23 3.99 -0.97
N CYS A 308 -13.12 3.33 -2.13
CA CYS A 308 -12.15 2.25 -2.34
C CYS A 308 -11.14 2.69 -3.40
N TYR A 309 -9.86 2.63 -3.04
CA TYR A 309 -8.73 2.94 -3.93
C TYR A 309 -7.92 1.68 -4.19
N LEU A 310 -7.43 1.51 -5.41
CA LEU A 310 -6.49 0.43 -5.68
C LEU A 310 -5.13 0.75 -5.04
N ALA A 311 -4.47 -0.25 -4.49
CA ALA A 311 -3.19 -0.05 -3.79
C ALA A 311 -2.05 0.41 -4.70
N ASP A 312 -2.21 0.27 -6.03
CA ASP A 312 -1.26 0.75 -7.03
C ASP A 312 -1.98 1.50 -8.16
N THR A 313 -1.57 2.74 -8.40
CA THR A 313 -2.20 3.63 -9.40
C THR A 313 -1.90 3.18 -10.84
N GLY A 314 -0.73 2.61 -11.09
CA GLY A 314 -0.41 2.05 -12.40
C GLY A 314 -1.29 0.83 -12.75
N LEU A 315 -1.55 -0.03 -11.76
CA LEU A 315 -2.51 -1.13 -11.93
C LEU A 315 -3.93 -0.62 -12.16
N LEU A 316 -4.35 0.44 -11.45
CA LEU A 316 -5.65 1.07 -11.67
C LEU A 316 -5.82 1.51 -13.13
N LEU A 317 -4.83 2.15 -13.71
CA LEU A 317 -4.87 2.58 -15.12
C LEU A 317 -5.00 1.40 -16.08
N SER A 318 -4.25 0.32 -15.88
CA SER A 318 -4.38 -0.88 -16.73
C SER A 318 -5.71 -1.61 -16.52
N HIS A 319 -6.29 -1.51 -15.31
CA HIS A 319 -7.59 -2.09 -15.00
C HIS A 319 -8.77 -1.29 -15.60
N MET A 320 -8.60 0.04 -15.74
CA MET A 320 -9.62 0.93 -16.32
C MET A 320 -9.80 0.80 -17.82
N TYR A 321 -8.74 0.46 -18.53
CA TYR A 321 -8.70 0.42 -19.98
C TYR A 321 -8.34 -0.97 -20.46
N ASP A 322 -9.03 -1.47 -21.48
CA ASP A 322 -8.56 -2.65 -22.18
C ASP A 322 -7.30 -2.32 -23.02
N GLU A 323 -6.56 -3.35 -23.42
CA GLU A 323 -5.30 -3.17 -24.14
C GLU A 323 -5.49 -2.39 -25.46
N LYS A 324 -6.59 -2.62 -26.16
CA LYS A 324 -6.88 -1.97 -27.43
C LYS A 324 -7.19 -0.49 -27.26
N SER A 325 -7.95 -0.15 -26.22
CA SER A 325 -8.30 1.23 -25.87
C SER A 325 -7.07 2.04 -25.47
N ILE A 326 -6.17 1.49 -24.64
CA ILE A 326 -4.95 2.17 -24.21
C ILE A 326 -4.08 2.57 -25.41
N VAL A 327 -3.83 1.63 -26.31
CA VAL A 327 -2.98 1.86 -27.50
C VAL A 327 -3.69 2.78 -28.50
N LYS A 328 -4.96 2.46 -28.83
CA LYS A 328 -5.72 3.15 -29.86
C LYS A 328 -6.03 4.60 -29.49
N GLU A 329 -6.36 4.88 -28.25
CA GLU A 329 -6.73 6.22 -27.81
C GLU A 329 -5.54 7.06 -27.34
N GLY A 330 -4.34 6.52 -27.32
CA GLY A 330 -3.13 7.20 -26.89
C GLY A 330 -3.22 7.69 -25.43
N ILE A 331 -3.84 6.90 -24.56
CA ILE A 331 -4.14 7.24 -23.15
C ILE A 331 -2.88 7.69 -22.42
N TYR A 332 -1.76 7.00 -22.59
CA TYR A 332 -0.51 7.39 -21.94
C TYR A 332 -0.01 8.77 -22.37
N ARG A 333 -0.14 9.08 -23.68
CA ARG A 333 0.21 10.41 -24.18
C ARG A 333 -0.68 11.49 -23.58
N LYS A 334 -1.99 11.25 -23.50
CA LYS A 334 -2.93 12.19 -22.91
C LYS A 334 -2.65 12.43 -21.43
N LEU A 335 -2.32 11.37 -20.66
CA LEU A 335 -1.93 11.47 -19.24
C LEU A 335 -0.62 12.28 -19.07
N LEU A 336 0.38 12.05 -19.93
CA LEU A 336 1.64 12.81 -19.89
C LEU A 336 1.44 14.29 -20.22
N LEU A 337 0.48 14.62 -21.09
CA LEU A 337 0.19 15.99 -21.56
C LEU A 337 -0.94 16.68 -20.78
N GLU A 338 -1.50 16.06 -19.73
CA GLU A 338 -2.63 16.58 -18.93
C GLU A 338 -3.94 16.77 -19.72
N ASP A 339 -4.14 16.02 -20.81
CA ASP A 339 -5.32 16.16 -21.69
C ASP A 339 -6.55 15.36 -21.19
N LEU A 340 -6.53 14.79 -19.99
CA LEU A 340 -7.59 13.94 -19.42
C LEU A 340 -8.09 14.52 -18.07
N GLU A 341 -8.72 15.69 -18.07
CA GLU A 341 -9.13 16.39 -16.85
C GLU A 341 -10.00 15.53 -15.90
N GLU A 342 -11.01 14.83 -16.41
CA GLU A 342 -11.92 13.99 -15.59
C GLU A 342 -11.21 12.74 -15.03
N THR A 343 -10.43 12.05 -15.85
CA THR A 343 -9.68 10.86 -15.41
C THR A 343 -8.54 11.24 -14.46
N MET A 344 -7.94 12.42 -14.68
CA MET A 344 -6.82 12.88 -13.86
C MET A 344 -7.22 13.04 -12.39
N GLY A 345 -8.39 13.59 -12.09
CA GLY A 345 -8.86 13.74 -10.71
C GLY A 345 -8.86 12.44 -9.94
N MET A 346 -9.41 11.36 -10.53
CA MET A 346 -9.45 10.02 -9.94
C MET A 346 -8.04 9.42 -9.76
N VAL A 347 -7.18 9.55 -10.76
CA VAL A 347 -5.79 9.04 -10.70
C VAL A 347 -5.02 9.74 -9.59
N LEU A 348 -5.17 11.05 -9.44
CA LEU A 348 -4.51 11.83 -8.40
C LEU A 348 -5.05 11.51 -7.00
N GLU A 349 -6.35 11.31 -6.85
CA GLU A 349 -6.94 10.89 -5.58
C GLU A 349 -6.48 9.48 -5.19
N ASN A 350 -6.38 8.55 -6.17
CA ASN A 350 -5.87 7.20 -5.92
C ASN A 350 -4.39 7.18 -5.52
N VAL A 351 -3.53 7.95 -6.20
CA VAL A 351 -2.10 7.98 -5.84
C VAL A 351 -1.88 8.66 -4.48
N MET A 352 -2.71 9.63 -4.11
CA MET A 352 -2.69 10.21 -2.76
C MET A 352 -3.04 9.16 -1.71
N ALA A 353 -4.12 8.39 -1.92
CA ALA A 353 -4.49 7.29 -1.05
C ALA A 353 -3.38 6.24 -0.94
N GLN A 354 -2.73 5.89 -2.06
CA GLN A 354 -1.59 4.98 -2.12
C GLN A 354 -0.41 5.49 -1.28
N MET A 355 0.00 6.76 -1.45
CA MET A 355 1.15 7.33 -0.74
C MET A 355 0.86 7.49 0.76
N LEU A 356 -0.31 7.97 1.14
CA LEU A 356 -0.71 8.10 2.55
C LEU A 356 -0.78 6.74 3.25
N ALA A 357 -1.33 5.71 2.59
CA ALA A 357 -1.36 4.35 3.14
C ALA A 357 0.05 3.77 3.30
N ALA A 358 0.94 4.00 2.32
CA ALA A 358 2.34 3.54 2.36
C ALA A 358 3.14 4.24 3.48
N SER A 359 2.78 5.47 3.85
CA SER A 359 3.33 6.20 5.00
C SER A 359 2.73 5.75 6.35
N GLY A 360 1.78 4.80 6.34
CA GLY A 360 1.18 4.24 7.56
C GLY A 360 -0.07 4.97 8.06
N HIS A 361 -0.60 5.93 7.30
CA HIS A 361 -1.80 6.65 7.68
C HIS A 361 -3.07 5.82 7.40
N PRO A 362 -3.95 5.64 8.37
CA PRO A 362 -5.30 5.17 8.12
C PRO A 362 -6.05 6.23 7.31
N LEU A 363 -6.81 5.79 6.30
CA LEU A 363 -7.47 6.71 5.39
C LEU A 363 -8.87 7.05 5.87
N TYR A 364 -9.11 8.33 6.08
CA TYR A 364 -10.42 8.90 6.41
C TYR A 364 -10.71 10.10 5.53
N PHE A 365 -11.98 10.34 5.25
CA PHE A 365 -12.47 11.56 4.62
C PHE A 365 -13.60 12.19 5.45
N TYR A 366 -13.89 13.46 5.18
CA TYR A 366 -14.98 14.16 5.84
C TYR A 366 -15.86 14.85 4.84
N THR A 367 -17.17 14.68 4.98
CA THR A 367 -18.16 15.43 4.19
C THR A 367 -19.32 15.88 5.09
N ASN A 368 -19.67 17.13 4.95
CA ASN A 368 -20.91 17.69 5.50
C ASN A 368 -21.79 18.12 4.31
N ALA A 369 -22.86 17.34 4.08
CA ALA A 369 -23.83 17.56 3.01
C ALA A 369 -25.07 18.31 3.51
N ASP A 370 -24.92 19.29 4.41
CA ASP A 370 -26.03 20.07 4.94
C ASP A 370 -26.97 20.54 3.81
N ARG A 371 -28.20 20.04 3.83
CA ARG A 371 -29.20 20.32 2.78
C ARG A 371 -29.88 21.67 2.98
N GLU A 372 -29.97 22.11 4.22
CA GLU A 372 -30.70 23.35 4.60
C GLU A 372 -29.78 24.56 4.50
N ASN A 373 -28.50 24.42 4.85
CA ASN A 373 -27.55 25.50 4.81
C ASN A 373 -26.32 25.18 3.92
N HIS A 374 -26.37 25.66 2.68
CA HIS A 374 -25.26 25.50 1.73
C HIS A 374 -23.94 26.11 2.21
N LYS A 375 -23.96 27.07 3.15
CA LYS A 375 -22.72 27.62 3.73
C LYS A 375 -21.96 26.61 4.54
N ASN A 376 -22.64 25.60 5.12
CA ASN A 376 -22.02 24.55 5.91
C ASN A 376 -21.48 23.38 5.07
N ARG A 377 -21.82 23.33 3.77
CA ARG A 377 -21.32 22.25 2.91
C ARG A 377 -19.82 22.33 2.76
N MET A 378 -19.18 21.21 3.06
CA MET A 378 -17.73 21.04 2.91
C MET A 378 -17.38 19.59 2.65
N GLU A 379 -16.29 19.38 1.93
CA GLU A 379 -15.72 18.07 1.65
C GLU A 379 -14.21 18.15 1.77
N ILE A 380 -13.62 17.22 2.53
CA ILE A 380 -12.18 17.02 2.73
C ILE A 380 -11.84 15.64 2.20
N ASP A 381 -10.93 15.56 1.24
CA ASP A 381 -10.64 14.32 0.50
C ASP A 381 -9.94 13.30 1.37
N PHE A 382 -8.99 13.75 2.22
CA PHE A 382 -8.39 12.93 3.26
C PHE A 382 -8.25 13.74 4.55
N LEU A 383 -8.36 13.04 5.68
CA LEU A 383 -8.20 13.62 6.99
C LEU A 383 -7.20 12.78 7.79
N LEU A 384 -6.13 13.41 8.21
CA LEU A 384 -5.09 12.78 9.01
C LEU A 384 -5.22 13.23 10.46
N ALA A 385 -4.86 12.33 11.39
CA ALA A 385 -4.85 12.64 12.82
C ALA A 385 -3.46 12.41 13.39
N LYS A 386 -2.99 13.36 14.19
CA LYS A 386 -1.81 13.23 15.03
C LYS A 386 -2.28 13.10 16.47
N LYS A 387 -1.99 11.95 17.10
CA LYS A 387 -2.15 11.77 18.55
C LYS A 387 -0.87 12.22 19.24
N ALA A 388 -0.98 13.07 20.25
CA ALA A 388 0.01 13.21 21.31
C ALA A 388 -0.52 12.46 22.55
N ASP A 389 0.38 11.93 23.39
CA ASP A 389 0.01 10.98 24.47
C ASP A 389 -0.97 11.54 25.50
N ASP A 390 -1.05 12.87 25.71
CA ASP A 390 -1.97 13.53 26.66
C ASP A 390 -2.73 14.72 26.04
N ASP A 391 -2.63 14.95 24.73
CA ASP A 391 -3.25 16.10 24.05
C ASP A 391 -4.47 15.71 23.21
N PRO A 392 -5.40 16.65 22.93
CA PRO A 392 -6.48 16.41 21.99
C PRO A 392 -5.94 16.02 20.61
N VAL A 393 -6.68 15.15 19.94
CA VAL A 393 -6.33 14.72 18.57
C VAL A 393 -6.24 15.93 17.65
N LEU A 394 -5.07 16.16 17.07
CA LEU A 394 -4.84 17.21 16.08
C LEU A 394 -5.15 16.71 14.68
N LEU A 395 -5.84 17.52 13.88
CA LEU A 395 -6.38 17.19 12.57
C LEU A 395 -5.63 17.92 11.45
N SER A 396 -5.19 17.18 10.46
CA SER A 396 -4.64 17.73 9.22
C SER A 396 -5.58 17.41 8.06
N PRO A 397 -6.42 18.38 7.63
CA PRO A 397 -7.25 18.21 6.45
C PRO A 397 -6.40 18.27 5.18
N VAL A 398 -6.66 17.37 4.26
CA VAL A 398 -5.96 17.25 2.97
C VAL A 398 -6.95 17.40 1.83
N LYS A 399 -6.71 18.37 0.94
CA LYS A 399 -7.40 18.50 -0.34
C LYS A 399 -6.48 18.11 -1.49
N VAL A 400 -7.06 17.49 -2.51
CA VAL A 400 -6.36 17.06 -3.73
C VAL A 400 -6.97 17.76 -4.93
N LYS A 401 -6.17 18.41 -5.77
CA LYS A 401 -6.62 19.23 -6.89
C LYS A 401 -5.95 18.84 -8.20
N SER A 402 -6.76 18.60 -9.22
CA SER A 402 -6.30 18.30 -10.57
C SER A 402 -6.25 19.53 -11.51
N GLY A 403 -7.06 20.56 -11.23
CA GLY A 403 -7.22 21.72 -12.10
C GLY A 403 -6.52 22.99 -11.63
N LYS A 404 -6.33 23.95 -12.56
CA LYS A 404 -5.71 25.25 -12.28
C LYS A 404 -6.62 26.22 -11.52
N LYS A 405 -7.95 26.06 -11.62
CA LYS A 405 -8.95 26.89 -10.95
C LYS A 405 -9.79 26.06 -9.99
N TYR A 406 -9.73 26.34 -8.69
CA TYR A 406 -10.48 25.62 -7.67
C TYR A 406 -11.00 26.50 -6.56
N LYS A 407 -12.13 26.11 -5.97
CA LYS A 407 -12.72 26.79 -4.81
C LYS A 407 -12.07 26.29 -3.52
N ARG A 408 -11.49 27.21 -2.74
CA ARG A 408 -10.86 26.92 -1.43
C ARG A 408 -11.88 26.87 -0.28
N SER A 409 -13.17 26.97 -0.56
CA SER A 409 -14.20 27.16 0.45
C SER A 409 -14.31 26.02 1.45
N SER A 410 -14.17 24.75 1.01
CA SER A 410 -14.29 23.59 1.92
C SER A 410 -13.16 23.54 2.94
N LEU A 411 -11.91 23.76 2.52
CA LEU A 411 -10.76 23.74 3.42
C LEU A 411 -10.82 24.88 4.45
N LYS A 412 -11.10 26.11 4.00
CA LYS A 412 -11.26 27.28 4.91
C LYS A 412 -12.37 27.07 5.92
N LYS A 413 -13.54 26.55 5.49
CA LYS A 413 -14.65 26.23 6.41
C LYS A 413 -14.27 25.14 7.42
N PHE A 414 -13.51 24.13 7.01
CA PHE A 414 -13.02 23.10 7.91
C PHE A 414 -12.07 23.68 8.97
N MET A 415 -11.10 24.51 8.53
CA MET A 415 -10.15 25.20 9.41
C MET A 415 -10.85 26.08 10.45
N GLU A 416 -11.89 26.80 10.01
CA GLU A 416 -12.69 27.66 10.89
C GLU A 416 -13.48 26.84 11.92
N LYS A 417 -14.15 25.76 11.47
CA LYS A 417 -14.98 24.90 12.32
C LYS A 417 -14.17 24.12 13.37
N TYR A 418 -12.98 23.64 13.04
CA TYR A 418 -12.13 22.80 13.88
C TYR A 418 -10.84 23.51 14.30
N ARG A 419 -10.89 24.82 14.50
CA ARG A 419 -9.74 25.69 14.75
C ARG A 419 -8.87 25.21 15.91
N ASP A 420 -9.49 24.78 17.01
CA ASP A 420 -8.80 24.38 18.25
C ASP A 420 -8.12 23.01 18.17
N GLN A 421 -8.41 22.24 17.11
CA GLN A 421 -7.83 20.93 16.87
C GLN A 421 -7.07 20.88 15.53
N LEU A 422 -6.85 22.05 14.92
CA LEU A 422 -6.18 22.12 13.63
C LEU A 422 -4.68 21.94 13.80
N HIS A 423 -4.09 20.99 13.04
CA HIS A 423 -2.65 20.85 12.86
C HIS A 423 -2.22 21.59 11.58
N ILE A 424 -1.78 20.87 10.56
CA ILE A 424 -1.34 21.47 9.29
C ILE A 424 -2.39 21.15 8.22
N PRO A 425 -3.08 22.17 7.66
CA PRO A 425 -3.94 21.97 6.50
C PRO A 425 -3.10 21.90 5.22
N TYR A 426 -3.32 20.87 4.41
CA TYR A 426 -2.62 20.64 3.16
C TYR A 426 -3.54 20.80 1.95
N ASP A 427 -3.06 21.47 0.91
CA ASP A 427 -3.68 21.52 -0.42
C ASP A 427 -2.68 20.98 -1.44
N PHE A 428 -2.91 19.76 -1.94
CA PHE A 428 -2.08 19.12 -2.95
C PHE A 428 -2.53 19.48 -4.35
N HIS A 429 -1.60 19.94 -5.17
CA HIS A 429 -1.86 20.45 -6.50
C HIS A 429 -0.69 20.21 -7.46
N THR A 430 -0.81 20.70 -8.69
CA THR A 430 0.21 20.54 -9.74
C THR A 430 1.26 21.66 -9.77
N ASN A 431 1.16 22.69 -8.91
CA ASN A 431 2.14 23.79 -8.83
C ASN A 431 3.22 23.50 -7.78
N ASP A 432 4.24 24.38 -7.71
CA ASP A 432 5.34 24.29 -6.74
C ASP A 432 4.89 24.66 -5.32
N VAL A 433 5.75 24.41 -4.34
CA VAL A 433 5.50 24.68 -2.91
C VAL A 433 5.15 26.15 -2.67
N LYS A 434 4.13 26.35 -1.83
CA LYS A 434 3.69 27.65 -1.36
C LYS A 434 3.08 27.53 0.03
N GLU A 435 3.21 28.55 0.86
CA GLU A 435 2.45 28.69 2.11
C GLU A 435 1.69 30.01 2.09
N GLU A 436 0.38 29.96 2.32
CA GLU A 436 -0.51 31.14 2.30
C GLU A 436 -1.74 30.90 3.17
N ASP A 437 -2.19 31.92 3.93
CA ASP A 437 -3.39 31.85 4.79
C ASP A 437 -3.37 30.67 5.77
N GLY A 438 -2.21 30.24 6.26
CA GLY A 438 -2.05 29.08 7.16
C GLY A 438 -2.26 27.72 6.45
N ILE A 439 -2.32 27.67 5.14
CA ILE A 439 -2.44 26.47 4.33
C ILE A 439 -1.07 26.18 3.67
N VAL A 440 -0.62 24.94 3.76
CA VAL A 440 0.59 24.46 3.07
C VAL A 440 0.18 23.85 1.72
N TYR A 441 0.57 24.52 0.66
CA TYR A 441 0.34 24.09 -0.73
C TYR A 441 1.53 23.27 -1.19
N LEU A 442 1.31 22.03 -1.57
CA LEU A 442 2.36 21.08 -1.94
C LEU A 442 2.11 20.48 -3.32
N PRO A 443 3.18 20.29 -4.11
CA PRO A 443 3.07 19.42 -5.28
C PRO A 443 2.70 18.00 -4.87
N LEU A 444 1.87 17.34 -5.68
CA LEU A 444 1.35 15.99 -5.41
C LEU A 444 2.43 14.96 -5.05
N TYR A 445 3.61 15.04 -5.69
CA TYR A 445 4.71 14.11 -5.42
C TYR A 445 5.30 14.24 -4.02
N MET A 446 5.05 15.32 -3.28
CA MET A 446 5.51 15.49 -1.90
C MET A 446 4.67 14.74 -0.86
N ALA A 447 3.52 14.17 -1.24
CA ALA A 447 2.71 13.36 -0.33
C ALA A 447 3.46 12.14 0.23
N MET A 448 4.53 11.70 -0.42
CA MET A 448 5.41 10.63 0.07
C MET A 448 6.18 10.99 1.37
N PHE A 449 6.09 12.24 1.84
CA PHE A 449 6.79 12.72 3.05
C PHE A 449 5.85 13.07 4.22
N ILE A 450 4.56 12.90 4.05
CA ILE A 450 3.55 13.13 5.11
C ILE A 450 3.44 11.97 6.09
#